data_c50f81502b2f0d1e25da4de50433010d
#
_entry.id   c50f81502b2f0d1e25da4de50433010d
#
_cell.length_a   1.000
_cell.length_b   1.000
_cell.length_c   1.000
_cell.angle_alpha   90.00
_cell.angle_beta   90.00
_cell.angle_gamma   90.00
#
_symmetry.space_group_name_H-M   'P 1'
#
loop_
_entity.id
_entity.type
_entity.pdbx_description
1 polymer ?
#
loop_
_entity_poly.entity_id
_entity_poly.type
_entity_poly.pdbx_seq_one_letter_code
_entity_poly.pdbx_strand_id
1 'polypeptide(L)'
;MTHLLQIPVYFGLTNEVFLILLCISIPTYFFWRWFFRKRIADKSKRNISVFVSTILLTPIIYLSIIGIFIYLITREPTYNFDKSKWLTDKEGRFSMGDDFVKSKILLGKDTNQVKQLLGQPTWQDSLNTSWNYDMGNGGGGLGFLFHNLSVHFDKAKVVKVDLIRIED
;
A
#
# COMPACT_ATOMS: atom_id res chain seq x y z
N MET A 1 15.39 6.39 35.04
CA MET A 1 15.10 4.95 35.11
C MET A 1 13.88 4.69 34.25
N THR A 2 14.07 4.41 32.98
CA THR A 2 13.01 4.03 32.05
C THR A 2 12.78 2.52 32.17
N HIS A 3 11.73 2.11 32.86
CA HIS A 3 11.22 0.75 32.76
C HIS A 3 10.73 0.54 31.32
N LEU A 4 11.60 0.03 30.46
CA LEU A 4 11.18 -0.61 29.21
C LEU A 4 10.23 -1.74 29.63
N LEU A 5 8.95 -1.57 29.34
CA LEU A 5 7.94 -2.63 29.45
C LEU A 5 8.44 -3.80 28.61
N GLN A 6 9.07 -4.80 29.25
CA GLN A 6 9.38 -6.05 28.59
C GLN A 6 8.06 -6.75 28.28
N ILE A 7 7.63 -6.69 27.04
CA ILE A 7 6.47 -7.45 26.57
C ILE A 7 6.84 -8.92 26.67
N PRO A 8 6.17 -9.72 27.50
CA PRO A 8 6.48 -11.12 27.64
C PRO A 8 6.23 -11.84 26.29
N VAL A 9 7.28 -12.50 25.80
CA VAL A 9 7.27 -13.25 24.55
C VAL A 9 7.28 -14.73 24.86
N TYR A 10 6.21 -15.45 24.49
CA TYR A 10 6.10 -16.89 24.62
C TYR A 10 6.22 -17.54 23.25
N PHE A 11 7.16 -18.48 23.05
CA PHE A 11 7.43 -19.13 21.76
C PHE A 11 7.64 -18.13 20.59
N GLY A 12 8.22 -16.94 20.87
CA GLY A 12 8.42 -15.89 19.87
C GLY A 12 7.18 -15.05 19.56
N LEU A 13 6.06 -15.23 20.26
CA LEU A 13 4.82 -14.49 20.08
C LEU A 13 4.52 -13.63 21.31
N THR A 14 3.98 -12.43 21.08
CA THR A 14 3.51 -11.55 22.15
C THR A 14 2.14 -11.99 22.67
N ASN A 15 1.75 -11.53 23.85
CA ASN A 15 0.46 -11.85 24.44
C ASN A 15 -0.72 -11.43 23.55
N GLU A 16 -0.58 -10.30 22.83
CA GLU A 16 -1.59 -9.79 21.92
C GLU A 16 -1.85 -10.76 20.76
N VAL A 17 -0.76 -11.32 20.18
CA VAL A 17 -0.87 -12.33 19.12
C VAL A 17 -1.58 -13.58 19.61
N PHE A 18 -1.27 -14.04 20.85
CA PHE A 18 -1.97 -15.16 21.46
C PHE A 18 -3.47 -14.91 21.61
N LEU A 19 -3.86 -13.74 22.10
CA LEU A 19 -5.27 -13.37 22.25
C LEU A 19 -5.99 -13.33 20.89
N ILE A 20 -5.35 -12.77 19.86
CA ILE A 20 -5.93 -12.73 18.51
C ILE A 20 -6.09 -14.15 17.95
N LEU A 21 -5.08 -15.00 18.08
CA LEU A 21 -5.16 -16.40 17.64
C LEU A 21 -6.26 -17.17 18.38
N LEU A 22 -6.43 -16.93 19.68
CA LEU A 22 -7.51 -17.51 20.45
C LEU A 22 -8.88 -17.03 19.97
N CYS A 23 -9.06 -15.73 19.72
CA CYS A 23 -10.28 -15.18 19.16
C CYS A 23 -10.62 -15.77 17.78
N ILE A 24 -9.63 -16.02 16.92
CA ILE A 24 -9.83 -16.64 15.61
C ILE A 24 -10.10 -18.16 15.76
N SER A 25 -9.49 -18.82 16.73
CA SER A 25 -9.64 -20.28 16.91
C SER A 25 -11.06 -20.68 17.32
N ILE A 26 -11.75 -19.86 18.10
CA ILE A 26 -13.11 -20.15 18.56
C ILE A 26 -14.09 -20.33 17.39
N PRO A 27 -14.30 -19.34 16.50
CA PRO A 27 -15.21 -19.51 15.37
C PRO A 27 -14.72 -20.61 14.40
N THR A 28 -13.40 -20.73 14.20
CA THR A 28 -12.80 -21.78 13.36
C THR A 28 -13.10 -23.17 13.89
N TYR A 29 -13.03 -23.39 15.22
CA TYR A 29 -13.41 -24.64 15.86
C TYR A 29 -14.88 -24.97 15.64
N PHE A 30 -15.80 -24.03 15.87
CA PHE A 30 -17.23 -24.25 15.66
C PHE A 30 -17.57 -24.52 14.20
N PHE A 31 -16.91 -23.85 13.28
CA PHE A 31 -17.03 -24.12 11.84
C PHE A 31 -16.64 -25.55 11.50
N TRP A 32 -15.46 -26.02 11.91
CA TRP A 32 -15.01 -27.39 11.67
C TRP A 32 -15.87 -28.44 12.36
N ARG A 33 -16.35 -28.14 13.58
CA ARG A 33 -17.27 -29.02 14.30
C ARG A 33 -18.58 -29.19 13.54
N TRP A 34 -19.14 -28.12 13.01
CA TRP A 34 -20.34 -28.16 12.16
C TRP A 34 -20.07 -28.90 10.85
N PHE A 35 -18.96 -28.59 10.16
CA PHE A 35 -18.58 -29.18 8.90
C PHE A 35 -18.37 -30.69 8.96
N PHE A 36 -17.64 -31.19 9.97
CA PHE A 36 -17.37 -32.62 10.12
C PHE A 36 -18.54 -33.41 10.76
N ARG A 37 -19.53 -32.75 11.34
CA ARG A 37 -20.68 -33.42 11.98
C ARG A 37 -21.41 -34.37 11.03
N LYS A 38 -21.56 -34.01 9.76
CA LYS A 38 -22.23 -34.80 8.73
C LYS A 38 -21.31 -35.75 7.97
N ARG A 39 -19.99 -35.61 8.12
CA ARG A 39 -19.02 -36.34 7.30
C ARG A 39 -18.28 -37.44 8.05
N ILE A 40 -18.12 -37.30 9.36
CA ILE A 40 -17.39 -38.23 10.22
C ILE A 40 -18.35 -38.75 11.28
N ALA A 41 -18.77 -40.02 11.16
CA ALA A 41 -19.69 -40.66 12.10
C ALA A 41 -19.02 -40.95 13.47
N ASP A 42 -17.76 -41.37 13.43
CA ASP A 42 -16.99 -41.66 14.63
C ASP A 42 -16.68 -40.38 15.41
N LYS A 43 -17.15 -40.34 16.69
CA LYS A 43 -17.00 -39.17 17.57
C LYS A 43 -15.52 -38.86 17.86
N SER A 44 -14.70 -39.87 18.06
CA SER A 44 -13.28 -39.71 18.41
C SER A 44 -12.49 -39.14 17.22
N LYS A 45 -12.65 -39.74 16.05
CA LYS A 45 -12.00 -39.29 14.81
C LYS A 45 -12.48 -37.88 14.44
N ARG A 46 -13.75 -37.58 14.62
CA ARG A 46 -14.32 -36.25 14.36
C ARG A 46 -13.69 -35.18 15.26
N ASN A 47 -13.57 -35.42 16.58
CA ASN A 47 -12.98 -34.49 17.49
C ASN A 47 -11.50 -34.21 17.20
N ILE A 48 -10.75 -35.27 16.87
CA ILE A 48 -9.34 -35.16 16.46
C ILE A 48 -9.25 -34.30 15.17
N SER A 49 -10.08 -34.59 14.15
CA SER A 49 -10.09 -33.85 12.89
C SER A 49 -10.44 -32.38 13.11
N VAL A 50 -11.43 -32.07 13.95
CA VAL A 50 -11.78 -30.68 14.32
C VAL A 50 -10.59 -29.96 14.95
N PHE A 51 -9.96 -30.60 15.94
CA PHE A 51 -8.83 -30.00 16.67
C PHE A 51 -7.63 -29.75 15.77
N VAL A 52 -7.22 -30.74 15.00
CA VAL A 52 -6.10 -30.63 14.05
C VAL A 52 -6.38 -29.57 12.99
N SER A 53 -7.57 -29.58 12.39
CA SER A 53 -7.95 -28.56 11.38
C SER A 53 -7.98 -27.15 11.98
N THR A 54 -8.42 -26.99 13.22
CA THR A 54 -8.42 -25.68 13.88
C THR A 54 -7.01 -25.18 14.12
N ILE A 55 -6.11 -26.02 14.65
CA ILE A 55 -4.70 -25.64 14.90
C ILE A 55 -3.98 -25.26 13.60
N LEU A 56 -4.20 -26.00 12.53
CA LEU A 56 -3.52 -25.74 11.25
C LEU A 56 -4.08 -24.50 10.55
N LEU A 57 -5.40 -24.30 10.58
CA LEU A 57 -6.04 -23.22 9.82
C LEU A 57 -5.99 -21.87 10.53
N THR A 58 -6.01 -21.85 11.86
CA THR A 58 -6.00 -20.57 12.63
C THR A 58 -4.82 -19.66 12.28
N PRO A 59 -3.55 -20.12 12.26
CA PRO A 59 -2.43 -19.27 11.89
C PRO A 59 -2.48 -18.83 10.41
N ILE A 60 -3.02 -19.66 9.53
CA ILE A 60 -3.17 -19.29 8.10
C ILE A 60 -4.18 -18.16 7.96
N ILE A 61 -5.32 -18.23 8.65
CA ILE A 61 -6.33 -17.17 8.66
C ILE A 61 -5.71 -15.88 9.24
N TYR A 62 -4.98 -15.96 10.35
CA TYR A 62 -4.31 -14.82 10.97
C TYR A 62 -3.35 -14.12 9.99
N LEU A 63 -2.46 -14.88 9.35
CA LEU A 63 -1.51 -14.34 8.37
C LEU A 63 -2.23 -13.75 7.15
N SER A 64 -3.32 -14.37 6.71
CA SER A 64 -4.13 -13.85 5.60
C SER A 64 -4.78 -12.51 5.95
N ILE A 65 -5.31 -12.36 7.17
CA ILE A 65 -5.91 -11.10 7.65
C ILE A 65 -4.84 -10.01 7.69
N ILE A 66 -3.66 -10.30 8.24
CA ILE A 66 -2.55 -9.34 8.28
C ILE A 66 -2.11 -8.96 6.85
N GLY A 67 -1.94 -9.95 5.96
CA GLY A 67 -1.55 -9.70 4.58
C GLY A 67 -2.55 -8.82 3.83
N ILE A 68 -3.86 -9.08 3.99
CA ILE A 68 -4.92 -8.24 3.42
C ILE A 68 -4.88 -6.83 4.03
N PHE A 69 -4.72 -6.72 5.34
CA PHE A 69 -4.64 -5.43 6.02
C PHE A 69 -3.46 -4.61 5.51
N ILE A 70 -2.26 -5.18 5.47
CA ILE A 70 -1.06 -4.53 4.93
C ILE A 70 -1.32 -4.10 3.48
N TYR A 71 -1.85 -5.01 2.63
CA TYR A 71 -2.15 -4.69 1.24
C TYR A 71 -3.10 -3.49 1.10
N LEU A 72 -4.15 -3.42 1.93
CA LEU A 72 -5.12 -2.33 1.88
C LEU A 72 -4.54 -0.99 2.32
N ILE A 73 -3.67 -0.98 3.35
CA ILE A 73 -3.07 0.26 3.86
C ILE A 73 -1.87 0.73 3.02
N THR A 74 -1.18 -0.20 2.32
CA THR A 74 -0.04 0.16 1.46
C THR A 74 -0.45 0.51 0.05
N ARG A 75 -1.70 0.22 -0.33
CA ARG A 75 -2.18 0.52 -1.67
C ARG A 75 -2.44 2.01 -1.85
N GLU A 76 -1.68 2.64 -2.73
CA GLU A 76 -1.94 4.01 -3.15
C GLU A 76 -3.10 4.08 -4.17
N PRO A 77 -4.01 5.06 -4.00
CA PRO A 77 -5.03 5.30 -5.02
C PRO A 77 -4.37 5.81 -6.31
N THR A 78 -4.80 5.29 -7.45
CA THR A 78 -4.34 5.74 -8.76
C THR A 78 -5.51 6.31 -9.54
N TYR A 79 -5.37 7.56 -10.00
CA TYR A 79 -6.39 8.26 -10.79
C TYR A 79 -5.79 8.73 -12.11
N ASN A 80 -6.66 8.90 -13.10
CA ASN A 80 -6.28 9.55 -14.33
C ASN A 80 -6.02 11.03 -14.08
N PHE A 81 -5.16 11.64 -14.89
CA PHE A 81 -4.84 13.05 -14.80
C PHE A 81 -6.10 13.92 -14.95
N ASP A 82 -6.32 14.76 -13.95
CA ASP A 82 -7.33 15.82 -13.95
C ASP A 82 -6.63 17.15 -13.66
N LYS A 83 -6.64 18.05 -14.64
CA LYS A 83 -5.98 19.35 -14.53
C LYS A 83 -6.51 20.19 -13.37
N SER A 84 -7.81 20.15 -13.11
CA SER A 84 -8.41 20.94 -12.03
C SER A 84 -7.91 20.44 -10.67
N LYS A 85 -7.98 19.14 -10.45
CA LYS A 85 -7.46 18.50 -9.22
C LYS A 85 -5.95 18.72 -9.07
N TRP A 86 -5.19 18.58 -10.16
CA TRP A 86 -3.75 18.82 -10.14
C TRP A 86 -3.38 20.23 -9.65
N LEU A 87 -4.13 21.24 -10.08
CA LEU A 87 -3.84 22.64 -9.72
C LEU A 87 -4.33 23.02 -8.31
N THR A 88 -5.40 22.39 -7.82
CA THR A 88 -6.05 22.73 -6.54
C THR A 88 -5.61 21.86 -5.38
N ASP A 89 -5.34 20.59 -5.60
CA ASP A 89 -4.97 19.60 -4.58
C ASP A 89 -3.52 19.14 -4.74
N LYS A 90 -2.60 19.90 -4.16
CA LYS A 90 -1.17 19.60 -4.24
C LYS A 90 -0.80 18.28 -3.55
N GLU A 91 -1.42 17.99 -2.40
CA GLU A 91 -1.16 16.79 -1.61
C GLU A 91 -1.66 15.52 -2.28
N GLY A 92 -2.71 15.61 -3.11
CA GLY A 92 -3.28 14.48 -3.82
C GLY A 92 -2.68 14.18 -5.20
N ARG A 93 -1.70 14.98 -5.66
CA ARG A 93 -1.07 14.83 -6.99
C ARG A 93 -0.42 13.47 -7.20
N PHE A 94 0.15 12.88 -6.12
CA PHE A 94 0.82 11.58 -6.20
C PHE A 94 -0.06 10.50 -6.82
N SER A 95 -1.36 10.56 -6.58
CA SER A 95 -2.33 9.59 -7.10
C SER A 95 -2.49 9.63 -8.64
N MET A 96 -2.07 10.71 -9.30
CA MET A 96 -2.10 10.88 -10.75
C MET A 96 -0.75 10.59 -11.43
N GLY A 97 0.30 10.30 -10.65
CA GLY A 97 1.66 10.14 -11.18
C GLY A 97 1.82 9.01 -12.18
N ASP A 98 1.22 7.87 -11.89
CA ASP A 98 1.28 6.71 -12.78
C ASP A 98 0.64 6.99 -14.15
N ASP A 99 -0.41 7.83 -14.20
CA ASP A 99 -1.06 8.19 -15.45
C ASP A 99 -0.17 9.05 -16.34
N PHE A 100 0.63 9.96 -15.78
CA PHE A 100 1.58 10.75 -16.58
C PHE A 100 2.60 9.87 -17.31
N VAL A 101 3.08 8.80 -16.67
CA VAL A 101 4.04 7.87 -17.28
C VAL A 101 3.34 6.98 -18.32
N LYS A 102 2.15 6.50 -18.01
CA LYS A 102 1.39 5.56 -18.88
C LYS A 102 0.76 6.25 -20.08
N SER A 103 0.09 7.39 -19.87
CA SER A 103 -0.64 8.12 -20.94
C SER A 103 0.28 8.91 -21.85
N LYS A 104 1.54 9.17 -21.41
CA LYS A 104 2.51 9.97 -22.15
C LYS A 104 1.99 11.37 -22.55
N ILE A 105 1.03 11.91 -21.80
CA ILE A 105 0.32 13.15 -22.11
C ILE A 105 1.24 14.37 -22.24
N LEU A 106 2.42 14.35 -21.64
CA LEU A 106 3.40 15.43 -21.67
C LEU A 106 4.40 15.32 -22.81
N LEU A 107 4.60 14.13 -23.40
CA LEU A 107 5.61 13.94 -24.44
C LEU A 107 5.37 14.85 -25.65
N GLY A 108 6.45 15.45 -26.15
CA GLY A 108 6.44 16.36 -27.30
C GLY A 108 5.90 17.76 -27.04
N LYS A 109 5.33 18.03 -25.86
CA LYS A 109 4.85 19.36 -25.47
C LYS A 109 6.02 20.30 -25.23
N ASP A 110 5.80 21.58 -25.52
CA ASP A 110 6.75 22.64 -25.20
C ASP A 110 6.58 23.13 -23.74
N THR A 111 7.54 23.94 -23.28
CA THR A 111 7.55 24.48 -21.92
C THR A 111 6.30 25.27 -21.56
N ASN A 112 5.71 26.03 -22.51
CA ASN A 112 4.50 26.79 -22.26
C ASN A 112 3.29 25.87 -22.10
N GLN A 113 3.18 24.83 -22.92
CA GLN A 113 2.12 23.84 -22.84
C GLN A 113 2.19 23.04 -21.53
N VAL A 114 3.42 22.70 -21.07
CA VAL A 114 3.60 22.03 -19.77
C VAL A 114 3.17 22.97 -18.64
N LYS A 115 3.58 24.24 -18.65
CA LYS A 115 3.13 25.23 -17.64
C LYS A 115 1.61 25.44 -17.65
N GLN A 116 0.97 25.42 -18.81
CA GLN A 116 -0.48 25.52 -18.90
C GLN A 116 -1.21 24.32 -18.30
N LEU A 117 -0.60 23.12 -18.34
CA LEU A 117 -1.18 21.90 -17.78
C LEU A 117 -0.89 21.74 -16.30
N LEU A 118 0.37 21.90 -15.90
CA LEU A 118 0.85 21.57 -14.56
C LEU A 118 1.10 22.77 -13.65
N GLY A 119 1.06 23.98 -14.20
CA GLY A 119 1.47 25.19 -13.49
C GLY A 119 2.99 25.36 -13.48
N GLN A 120 3.50 26.21 -12.57
CA GLN A 120 4.93 26.39 -12.40
C GLN A 120 5.56 25.18 -11.74
N PRO A 121 6.76 24.74 -12.17
CA PRO A 121 7.49 23.68 -11.52
C PRO A 121 7.93 24.10 -10.11
N THR A 122 8.04 23.14 -9.20
CA THR A 122 8.57 23.36 -7.86
C THR A 122 10.06 23.68 -7.91
N TRP A 123 10.76 23.04 -8.83
CA TRP A 123 12.18 23.27 -9.09
C TRP A 123 12.48 23.09 -10.59
N GLN A 124 13.41 23.88 -11.08
CA GLN A 124 13.95 23.77 -12.45
C GLN A 124 15.47 23.94 -12.43
N ASP A 125 16.15 23.23 -13.31
CA ASP A 125 17.59 23.40 -13.47
C ASP A 125 17.93 24.73 -14.19
N SER A 126 19.17 25.18 -14.06
CA SER A 126 19.63 26.46 -14.66
C SER A 126 19.60 26.45 -16.18
N LEU A 127 19.66 25.29 -16.81
CA LEU A 127 19.63 25.10 -18.25
C LEU A 127 18.21 24.90 -18.81
N ASN A 128 17.20 24.84 -17.94
CA ASN A 128 15.81 24.52 -18.28
C ASN A 128 15.64 23.20 -19.03
N THR A 129 16.51 22.23 -18.76
CA THR A 129 16.44 20.89 -19.34
C THR A 129 15.68 19.90 -18.46
N SER A 130 15.48 20.22 -17.18
CA SER A 130 14.76 19.37 -16.25
C SER A 130 13.90 20.21 -15.30
N TRP A 131 12.62 19.85 -15.20
CA TRP A 131 11.65 20.45 -14.27
C TRP A 131 11.11 19.40 -13.34
N ASN A 132 11.01 19.75 -12.05
CA ASN A 132 10.44 18.88 -11.04
C ASN A 132 9.17 19.49 -10.46
N TYR A 133 8.16 18.65 -10.30
CA TYR A 133 6.89 18.97 -9.67
C TYR A 133 6.74 18.11 -8.43
N ASP A 134 6.64 18.75 -7.26
CA ASP A 134 6.26 18.08 -6.03
C ASP A 134 4.82 17.58 -6.16
N MET A 135 4.62 16.31 -5.83
CA MET A 135 3.33 15.64 -5.95
C MET A 135 2.70 15.32 -4.59
N GLY A 136 3.32 15.78 -3.51
CA GLY A 136 2.88 15.47 -2.15
C GLY A 136 3.34 14.10 -1.66
N ASN A 137 2.80 13.71 -0.53
CA ASN A 137 3.18 12.48 0.16
C ASN A 137 2.11 11.42 -0.06
N GLY A 138 2.49 10.34 -0.73
CA GLY A 138 1.66 9.14 -0.81
C GLY A 138 1.73 8.34 0.49
N GLY A 139 0.65 7.64 0.80
CA GLY A 139 0.61 6.75 1.95
C GLY A 139 1.25 5.41 1.62
N GLY A 140 2.55 5.25 1.81
CA GLY A 140 3.20 3.94 1.81
C GLY A 140 2.85 3.09 3.03
N GLY A 141 1.68 3.26 3.62
CA GLY A 141 1.10 2.45 4.71
C GLY A 141 1.81 2.55 6.07
N LEU A 142 3.12 2.51 6.14
CA LEU A 142 3.92 2.55 7.38
C LEU A 142 5.06 3.56 7.31
N GLY A 143 5.17 4.33 6.23
CA GLY A 143 6.18 5.37 6.00
C GLY A 143 5.62 6.51 5.15
N PHE A 144 6.43 7.56 5.01
CA PHE A 144 6.14 8.64 4.08
C PHE A 144 6.81 8.33 2.74
N LEU A 145 6.01 8.30 1.68
CA LEU A 145 6.50 8.12 0.32
C LEU A 145 6.36 9.45 -0.41
N PHE A 146 7.50 10.13 -0.60
CA PHE A 146 7.55 11.40 -1.33
C PHE A 146 7.52 11.14 -2.83
N HIS A 147 6.62 11.81 -3.53
CA HIS A 147 6.46 11.69 -4.96
C HIS A 147 6.91 12.96 -5.67
N ASN A 148 7.73 12.79 -6.69
CA ASN A 148 8.15 13.87 -7.58
C ASN A 148 7.98 13.44 -9.04
N LEU A 149 7.42 14.35 -9.85
CA LEU A 149 7.35 14.19 -11.29
C LEU A 149 8.48 14.98 -11.93
N SER A 150 9.43 14.28 -12.58
CA SER A 150 10.51 14.89 -13.34
C SER A 150 10.18 14.92 -14.82
N VAL A 151 10.24 16.10 -15.42
CA VAL A 151 9.96 16.35 -16.84
C VAL A 151 11.25 16.80 -17.50
N HIS A 152 11.76 16.02 -18.45
CA HIS A 152 12.99 16.31 -19.16
C HIS A 152 12.75 16.87 -20.55
N PHE A 153 13.48 17.92 -20.89
CA PHE A 153 13.36 18.64 -22.15
C PHE A 153 14.63 18.48 -23.01
N ASP A 154 14.41 18.29 -24.30
CA ASP A 154 15.42 18.49 -25.33
C ASP A 154 14.87 19.46 -26.37
N LYS A 155 15.67 20.48 -26.74
CA LYS A 155 15.24 21.55 -27.68
C LYS A 155 13.87 22.14 -27.34
N ALA A 156 13.65 22.41 -26.03
CA ALA A 156 12.43 22.95 -25.45
C ALA A 156 11.17 22.05 -25.62
N LYS A 157 11.33 20.76 -25.93
CA LYS A 157 10.23 19.79 -25.98
C LYS A 157 10.46 18.67 -24.97
N VAL A 158 9.38 18.20 -24.36
CA VAL A 158 9.44 17.06 -23.43
C VAL A 158 9.81 15.80 -24.17
N VAL A 159 10.92 15.18 -23.75
CA VAL A 159 11.43 13.91 -24.29
C VAL A 159 11.23 12.75 -23.31
N LYS A 160 11.15 13.04 -22.01
CA LYS A 160 11.01 12.01 -20.98
C LYS A 160 10.25 12.54 -19.77
N VAL A 161 9.50 11.65 -19.12
CA VAL A 161 8.78 11.92 -17.87
C VAL A 161 9.05 10.77 -16.93
N ASP A 162 9.56 11.06 -15.75
CA ASP A 162 9.87 10.07 -14.71
C ASP A 162 9.08 10.39 -13.44
N LEU A 163 8.48 9.35 -12.85
CA LEU A 163 7.91 9.41 -11.51
C LEU A 163 8.94 8.88 -10.53
N ILE A 164 9.41 9.75 -9.64
CA ILE A 164 10.40 9.43 -8.61
C ILE A 164 9.65 9.25 -7.30
N ARG A 165 9.85 8.10 -6.64
CA ARG A 165 9.34 7.78 -5.32
C ARG A 165 10.51 7.61 -4.36
N ILE A 166 10.50 8.35 -3.27
CA ILE A 166 11.55 8.33 -2.24
C ILE A 166 10.89 7.90 -0.94
N GLU A 167 11.35 6.78 -0.39
CA GLU A 167 10.96 6.30 0.94
C GLU A 167 11.88 6.95 1.99
N ASP A 168 11.27 7.42 3.08
CA ASP A 168 11.98 7.95 4.24
C ASP A 168 12.06 6.88 5.35
#